data_1d5c54311709c18181bf047f885c600a
#
_entry.id   1d5c54311709c18181bf047f885c600a
#
_cell.length_a   1.000
_cell.length_b   1.000
_cell.length_c   1.000
_cell.angle_alpha   90.00
_cell.angle_beta   90.00
_cell.angle_gamma   90.00
#
_symmetry.space_group_name_H-M   'P 1'
#
loop_
_entity.id
_entity.type
_entity.pdbx_description
1 polymer ?
#
loop_
_entity_poly.entity_id
_entity_poly.type
_entity_poly.pdbx_seq_one_letter_code
_entity_poly.pdbx_strand_id
1 'polypeptide(L)'
;MIGNYRIMKIKSLTIYCSSSEKLDQKFYDLSEKIGNFLGQNQINIIYGGGNIGLMGKLSNAALKKGANVLGVIPEFLKKGENLNLNISQTIIVKTMAERKKILYEKGDAFLILPGGSGTIEEATEVISWKILGIHNKPIIIFNFENYWNAMIEMYNNAKKNKFGDKNLQSVYKIVKSFEEFSLLFN
;
A
#
# COMPACT_ATOMS: atom_id res chain seq x y z
N MET A 1 -24.98 1.87 -10.48
CA MET A 1 -24.52 3.25 -10.73
C MET A 1 -23.09 3.34 -10.23
N ILE A 2 -22.10 3.40 -11.14
CA ILE A 2 -20.68 3.55 -10.83
C ILE A 2 -20.53 5.03 -10.44
N GLY A 3 -20.42 5.29 -9.14
CA GLY A 3 -20.18 6.64 -8.66
C GLY A 3 -18.91 7.18 -9.28
N ASN A 4 -18.99 8.33 -9.95
CA ASN A 4 -17.87 9.08 -10.48
C ASN A 4 -16.92 9.46 -9.33
N TYR A 5 -16.01 8.57 -8.95
CA TYR A 5 -14.82 8.95 -8.22
C TYR A 5 -13.90 9.66 -9.21
N ARG A 6 -14.13 10.96 -9.39
CA ARG A 6 -13.08 11.84 -9.90
C ARG A 6 -12.00 11.82 -8.84
N ILE A 7 -11.04 10.91 -9.00
CA ILE A 7 -9.95 10.74 -8.05
C ILE A 7 -9.23 12.08 -8.03
N MET A 8 -9.18 12.71 -6.87
CA MET A 8 -8.28 13.82 -6.60
C MET A 8 -6.92 13.42 -7.17
N LYS A 9 -6.24 14.34 -7.85
CA LYS A 9 -4.95 14.07 -8.50
C LYS A 9 -3.97 13.50 -7.47
N ILE A 10 -3.94 12.17 -7.34
CA ILE A 10 -3.04 11.45 -6.43
C ILE A 10 -1.63 11.71 -6.94
N LYS A 11 -0.82 12.37 -6.12
CA LYS A 11 0.60 12.65 -6.40
C LYS A 11 1.52 11.71 -5.67
N SER A 12 1.02 11.07 -4.63
CA SER A 12 1.80 10.18 -3.78
C SER A 12 0.96 9.02 -3.24
N LEU A 13 1.55 7.82 -3.22
CA LEU A 13 0.95 6.60 -2.66
C LEU A 13 1.78 6.09 -1.51
N THR A 14 1.14 5.87 -0.37
CA THR A 14 1.70 5.00 0.67
C THR A 14 1.39 3.56 0.31
N ILE A 15 2.42 2.72 0.23
CA ILE A 15 2.31 1.33 -0.23
C ILE A 15 2.70 0.37 0.89
N TYR A 16 1.78 -0.51 1.24
CA TYR A 16 1.97 -1.61 2.17
C TYR A 16 2.06 -2.92 1.40
N CYS A 17 3.14 -3.68 1.57
CA CYS A 17 3.37 -4.92 0.85
C CYS A 17 4.38 -5.82 1.57
N SER A 18 4.53 -7.06 1.07
CA SER A 18 5.43 -8.06 1.66
C SER A 18 6.91 -7.72 1.52
N SER A 19 7.68 -8.00 2.58
CA SER A 19 9.14 -8.07 2.59
C SER A 19 9.68 -9.49 2.31
N SER A 20 8.81 -10.50 2.12
CA SER A 20 9.23 -11.88 1.90
C SER A 20 9.94 -12.06 0.56
N GLU A 21 11.03 -12.84 0.58
CA GLU A 21 11.79 -13.23 -0.61
C GLU A 21 11.41 -14.61 -1.17
N LYS A 22 10.39 -15.27 -0.56
CA LYS A 22 9.96 -16.63 -0.90
C LYS A 22 8.55 -16.62 -1.52
N LEU A 23 8.30 -15.69 -2.44
CA LEU A 23 7.02 -15.57 -3.11
C LEU A 23 7.10 -16.13 -4.53
N ASP A 24 5.95 -16.54 -5.07
CA ASP A 24 5.85 -16.89 -6.48
C ASP A 24 6.22 -15.69 -7.37
N GLN A 25 6.90 -15.96 -8.47
CA GLN A 25 7.42 -14.94 -9.39
C GLN A 25 6.35 -13.92 -9.84
N LYS A 26 5.13 -14.37 -10.06
CA LYS A 26 3.99 -13.52 -10.46
C LYS A 26 3.73 -12.31 -9.54
N PHE A 27 4.02 -12.43 -8.22
CA PHE A 27 3.87 -11.32 -7.28
C PHE A 27 4.98 -10.28 -7.46
N TYR A 28 6.20 -10.71 -7.76
CA TYR A 28 7.31 -9.81 -8.07
C TYR A 28 7.06 -9.08 -9.40
N ASP A 29 6.58 -9.79 -10.42
CA ASP A 29 6.27 -9.23 -11.74
C ASP A 29 5.18 -8.17 -11.63
N LEU A 30 4.12 -8.44 -10.85
CA LEU A 30 3.09 -7.45 -10.56
C LEU A 30 3.65 -6.21 -9.86
N SER A 31 4.48 -6.41 -8.82
CA SER A 31 5.11 -5.32 -8.07
C SER A 31 5.97 -4.44 -8.96
N GLU A 32 6.77 -5.06 -9.83
CA GLU A 32 7.59 -4.35 -10.81
C GLU A 32 6.75 -3.58 -11.82
N LYS A 33 5.68 -4.20 -12.33
CA LYS A 33 4.71 -3.55 -13.26
C LYS A 33 4.06 -2.32 -12.63
N ILE A 34 3.64 -2.43 -11.36
CA ILE A 34 3.06 -1.31 -10.60
C ILE A 34 4.11 -0.22 -10.40
N GLY A 35 5.33 -0.56 -9.97
CA GLY A 35 6.41 0.41 -9.79
C GLY A 35 6.73 1.18 -11.07
N ASN A 36 6.86 0.47 -12.19
CA ASN A 36 7.09 1.09 -13.50
C ASN A 36 5.96 2.07 -13.87
N PHE A 37 4.70 1.67 -13.65
CA PHE A 37 3.53 2.53 -13.94
C PHE A 37 3.54 3.80 -13.07
N LEU A 38 3.77 3.67 -11.77
CA LEU A 38 3.81 4.80 -10.85
C LEU A 38 4.92 5.78 -11.23
N GLY A 39 6.11 5.26 -11.56
CA GLY A 39 7.22 6.09 -12.01
C GLY A 39 6.93 6.83 -13.32
N GLN A 40 6.39 6.15 -14.33
CA GLN A 40 6.00 6.76 -15.61
C GLN A 40 4.95 7.87 -15.46
N ASN A 41 4.06 7.74 -14.48
CA ASN A 41 3.01 8.73 -14.19
C ASN A 41 3.44 9.76 -13.13
N GLN A 42 4.71 9.78 -12.73
CA GLN A 42 5.26 10.71 -11.74
C GLN A 42 4.53 10.68 -10.38
N ILE A 43 4.04 9.50 -9.98
CA ILE A 43 3.42 9.27 -8.70
C ILE A 43 4.50 8.86 -7.71
N ASN A 44 4.70 9.65 -6.68
CA ASN A 44 5.70 9.39 -5.65
C ASN A 44 5.28 8.20 -4.78
N ILE A 45 6.27 7.49 -4.25
CA ILE A 45 6.05 6.33 -3.39
C ILE A 45 6.54 6.61 -1.97
N ILE A 46 5.70 6.26 -1.00
CA ILE A 46 6.06 6.21 0.41
C ILE A 46 5.91 4.75 0.86
N TYR A 47 6.91 4.18 1.52
CA TYR A 47 6.88 2.76 1.89
C TYR A 47 7.80 2.44 3.08
N GLY A 48 7.89 1.16 3.45
CA GLY A 48 8.66 0.68 4.60
C GLY A 48 10.18 0.82 4.53
N GLY A 49 10.76 1.21 3.39
CA GLY A 49 12.19 1.49 3.25
C GLY A 49 13.06 0.25 2.96
N GLY A 50 12.51 -0.96 2.94
CA GLY A 50 13.25 -2.20 2.66
C GLY A 50 13.56 -2.41 1.18
N ASN A 51 14.60 -3.20 0.89
CA ASN A 51 15.04 -3.56 -0.46
C ASN A 51 14.77 -5.03 -0.83
N ILE A 52 14.02 -5.73 0.00
CA ILE A 52 13.68 -7.15 -0.19
C ILE A 52 12.20 -7.32 -0.55
N GLY A 53 11.84 -8.48 -1.07
CA GLY A 53 10.46 -8.82 -1.39
C GLY A 53 9.82 -7.90 -2.42
N LEU A 54 8.53 -7.67 -2.26
CA LEU A 54 7.76 -6.77 -3.12
C LEU A 54 8.18 -5.31 -2.95
N MET A 55 8.61 -4.93 -1.73
CA MET A 55 9.11 -3.59 -1.43
C MET A 55 10.27 -3.19 -2.33
N GLY A 56 11.30 -4.04 -2.41
CA GLY A 56 12.48 -3.79 -3.25
C GLY A 56 12.15 -3.75 -4.73
N LYS A 57 11.34 -4.70 -5.22
CA LYS A 57 10.94 -4.74 -6.63
C LYS A 57 10.19 -3.49 -7.06
N LEU A 58 9.19 -3.09 -6.30
CA LEU A 58 8.34 -1.95 -6.58
C LEU A 58 9.12 -0.62 -6.52
N SER A 59 9.86 -0.39 -5.43
CA SER A 59 10.60 0.86 -5.22
C SER A 59 11.68 1.08 -6.27
N ASN A 60 12.46 0.03 -6.60
CA ASN A 60 13.51 0.09 -7.60
C ASN A 60 12.95 0.31 -9.03
N ALA A 61 11.82 -0.32 -9.37
CA ALA A 61 11.17 -0.12 -10.65
C ALA A 61 10.64 1.33 -10.81
N ALA A 62 10.04 1.87 -9.76
CA ALA A 62 9.53 3.24 -9.78
C ALA A 62 10.65 4.29 -9.90
N LEU A 63 11.75 4.10 -9.14
CA LEU A 63 12.95 4.94 -9.26
C LEU A 63 13.51 4.97 -10.68
N LYS A 64 13.65 3.81 -11.33
CA LYS A 64 14.13 3.70 -12.72
C LYS A 64 13.26 4.48 -13.71
N LYS A 65 11.99 4.74 -13.37
CA LYS A 65 11.02 5.48 -14.19
C LYS A 65 10.80 6.92 -13.73
N GLY A 66 11.58 7.41 -12.77
CA GLY A 66 11.62 8.82 -12.36
C GLY A 66 10.71 9.22 -11.21
N ALA A 67 10.07 8.27 -10.49
CA ALA A 67 9.35 8.61 -9.27
C ALA A 67 10.32 8.97 -8.13
N ASN A 68 9.90 9.88 -7.26
CA ASN A 68 10.54 10.02 -5.95
C ASN A 68 10.04 8.92 -5.01
N VAL A 69 10.97 8.29 -4.31
CA VAL A 69 10.68 7.20 -3.38
C VAL A 69 11.18 7.56 -2.00
N LEU A 70 10.27 7.63 -1.03
CA LEU A 70 10.53 7.85 0.38
C LEU A 70 10.39 6.54 1.17
N GLY A 71 11.46 6.10 1.80
CA GLY A 71 11.45 4.98 2.75
C GLY A 71 11.35 5.47 4.20
N VAL A 72 10.51 4.82 5.01
CA VAL A 72 10.42 5.08 6.44
C VAL A 72 10.70 3.79 7.21
N ILE A 73 11.82 3.73 7.91
CA ILE A 73 12.28 2.49 8.54
C ILE A 73 12.72 2.72 9.99
N PRO A 74 12.27 1.90 10.95
CA PRO A 74 12.82 1.91 12.29
C PRO A 74 14.27 1.42 12.31
N GLU A 75 15.09 2.00 13.18
CA GLU A 75 16.50 1.65 13.32
C GLU A 75 16.73 0.14 13.47
N PHE A 76 15.89 -0.53 14.27
CA PHE A 76 16.04 -1.97 14.55
C PHE A 76 15.67 -2.88 13.34
N LEU A 77 14.94 -2.38 12.34
CA LEU A 77 14.58 -3.14 11.14
C LEU A 77 15.56 -2.97 9.97
N LYS A 78 16.50 -2.04 10.06
CA LYS A 78 17.43 -1.72 8.94
C LYS A 78 18.18 -2.93 8.41
N LYS A 79 18.62 -3.83 9.30
CA LYS A 79 19.32 -5.06 8.89
C LYS A 79 18.35 -6.11 8.34
N GLY A 80 17.21 -6.33 9.02
CA GLY A 80 16.25 -7.38 8.66
C GLY A 80 15.53 -7.12 7.35
N GLU A 81 15.16 -5.88 7.07
CA GLU A 81 14.49 -5.48 5.82
C GLU A 81 15.46 -5.07 4.72
N ASN A 82 16.78 -5.14 4.96
CA ASN A 82 17.83 -4.73 4.03
C ASN A 82 17.52 -3.32 3.47
N LEU A 83 17.81 -2.29 4.28
CA LEU A 83 17.52 -0.89 3.93
C LEU A 83 17.93 -0.57 2.49
N ASN A 84 17.02 -0.02 1.72
CA ASN A 84 17.27 0.43 0.36
C ASN A 84 18.03 1.77 0.35
N LEU A 85 19.31 1.72 0.06
CA LEU A 85 20.18 2.89 0.02
C LEU A 85 20.07 3.70 -1.27
N ASN A 86 19.37 3.19 -2.28
CA ASN A 86 19.29 3.82 -3.61
C ASN A 86 18.05 4.70 -3.79
N ILE A 87 17.17 4.77 -2.78
CA ILE A 87 15.94 5.55 -2.88
C ILE A 87 16.19 7.06 -2.69
N SER A 88 15.23 7.88 -3.13
CA SER A 88 15.37 9.35 -3.14
C SER A 88 15.54 9.93 -1.74
N GLN A 89 14.87 9.35 -0.73
CA GLN A 89 14.96 9.79 0.66
C GLN A 89 14.66 8.63 1.62
N THR A 90 15.37 8.62 2.75
CA THR A 90 15.11 7.70 3.86
C THR A 90 14.90 8.48 5.15
N ILE A 91 13.83 8.16 5.88
CA ILE A 91 13.58 8.62 7.24
C ILE A 91 13.79 7.44 8.19
N ILE A 92 14.77 7.57 9.08
CA ILE A 92 15.02 6.60 10.14
C ILE A 92 14.28 7.07 11.39
N VAL A 93 13.50 6.16 11.98
CA VAL A 93 12.69 6.43 13.17
C VAL A 93 13.07 5.50 14.32
N LYS A 94 12.63 5.85 15.54
CA LYS A 94 12.92 5.02 16.73
C LYS A 94 11.86 3.96 16.98
N THR A 95 10.62 4.24 16.66
CA THR A 95 9.47 3.39 17.01
C THR A 95 8.60 3.05 15.82
N MET A 96 7.81 1.96 15.93
CA MET A 96 6.78 1.63 14.93
C MET A 96 5.67 2.67 14.88
N ALA A 97 5.33 3.30 16.00
CA ALA A 97 4.33 4.36 16.04
C ALA A 97 4.76 5.58 15.20
N GLU A 98 6.03 6.02 15.32
CA GLU A 98 6.58 7.08 14.48
C GLU A 98 6.58 6.69 12.99
N ARG A 99 6.98 5.44 12.66
CA ARG A 99 6.94 4.92 11.29
C ARG A 99 5.55 5.04 10.69
N LYS A 100 4.56 4.46 11.36
CA LYS A 100 3.17 4.43 10.88
C LYS A 100 2.59 5.82 10.73
N LYS A 101 2.86 6.73 11.66
CA LYS A 101 2.45 8.13 11.58
C LYS A 101 2.97 8.79 10.30
N ILE A 102 4.27 8.66 10.00
CA ILE A 102 4.87 9.27 8.80
C ILE A 102 4.32 8.63 7.52
N LEU A 103 4.22 7.29 7.46
CA LEU A 103 3.63 6.57 6.34
C LEU A 103 2.19 7.04 6.06
N TYR A 104 1.40 7.21 7.11
CA TYR A 104 0.04 7.71 7.01
C TYR A 104 -0.02 9.18 6.52
N GLU A 105 0.81 10.06 7.06
CA GLU A 105 0.75 11.50 6.76
C GLU A 105 1.20 11.84 5.35
N LYS A 106 2.24 11.17 4.83
CA LYS A 106 2.95 11.54 3.60
C LYS A 106 2.24 11.16 2.31
N GLY A 107 1.41 10.11 2.29
CA GLY A 107 0.69 9.69 1.08
C GLY A 107 -0.67 10.37 0.94
N ASP A 108 -1.08 10.62 -0.30
CA ASP A 108 -2.43 11.11 -0.64
C ASP A 108 -3.45 9.97 -0.63
N ALA A 109 -2.99 8.74 -0.85
CA ALA A 109 -3.79 7.54 -0.86
C ALA A 109 -2.95 6.33 -0.40
N PHE A 110 -3.62 5.20 -0.15
CA PHE A 110 -3.00 3.94 0.27
C PHE A 110 -3.19 2.86 -0.78
N LEU A 111 -2.13 2.12 -1.08
CA LEU A 111 -2.15 0.90 -1.90
C LEU A 111 -1.72 -0.28 -1.04
N ILE A 112 -2.57 -1.28 -0.93
CA ILE A 112 -2.34 -2.50 -0.15
C ILE A 112 -2.14 -3.65 -1.12
N LEU A 113 -0.90 -4.08 -1.30
CA LEU A 113 -0.51 -5.27 -2.07
C LEU A 113 -0.48 -6.50 -1.15
N PRO A 114 -0.42 -7.72 -1.69
CA PRO A 114 -0.25 -8.92 -0.90
C PRO A 114 0.92 -8.82 0.08
N GLY A 115 0.69 -9.23 1.35
CA GLY A 115 1.69 -9.13 2.40
C GLY A 115 1.31 -9.90 3.67
N GLY A 116 2.25 -10.00 4.59
CA GLY A 116 2.09 -10.72 5.85
C GLY A 116 1.43 -9.90 6.96
N SER A 117 1.71 -10.28 8.22
CA SER A 117 1.12 -9.68 9.42
C SER A 117 1.33 -8.17 9.53
N GLY A 118 2.51 -7.66 9.16
CA GLY A 118 2.78 -6.22 9.16
C GLY A 118 1.90 -5.48 8.17
N THR A 119 1.75 -6.01 6.95
CA THR A 119 0.86 -5.42 5.94
C THR A 119 -0.60 -5.46 6.37
N ILE A 120 -1.04 -6.55 7.02
CA ILE A 120 -2.41 -6.67 7.57
C ILE A 120 -2.63 -5.61 8.66
N GLU A 121 -1.68 -5.44 9.56
CA GLU A 121 -1.74 -4.48 10.66
C GLU A 121 -1.86 -3.05 10.13
N GLU A 122 -0.98 -2.65 9.20
CA GLU A 122 -0.99 -1.33 8.56
C GLU A 122 -2.30 -1.09 7.76
N ALA A 123 -2.78 -2.11 7.04
CA ALA A 123 -4.02 -2.05 6.28
C ALA A 123 -5.25 -1.85 7.19
N THR A 124 -5.34 -2.65 8.25
CA THR A 124 -6.46 -2.58 9.19
C THR A 124 -6.47 -1.28 9.97
N GLU A 125 -5.31 -0.71 10.29
CA GLU A 125 -5.19 0.59 10.95
C GLU A 125 -5.78 1.70 10.07
N VAL A 126 -5.34 1.85 8.80
CA VAL A 126 -5.84 2.91 7.93
C VAL A 126 -7.32 2.72 7.57
N ILE A 127 -7.80 1.48 7.46
CA ILE A 127 -9.22 1.19 7.29
C ILE A 127 -10.02 1.65 8.52
N SER A 128 -9.57 1.30 9.72
CA SER A 128 -10.21 1.69 10.98
C SER A 128 -10.23 3.20 11.16
N TRP A 129 -9.14 3.88 10.87
CA TRP A 129 -9.07 5.34 10.96
C TRP A 129 -10.00 6.05 9.98
N LYS A 130 -10.20 5.47 8.80
CA LYS A 130 -11.16 6.00 7.83
C LYS A 130 -12.60 5.80 8.30
N ILE A 131 -12.93 4.66 8.90
CA ILE A 131 -14.25 4.40 9.51
C ILE A 131 -14.53 5.41 10.63
N LEU A 132 -13.52 5.73 11.44
CA LEU A 132 -13.61 6.72 12.53
C LEU A 132 -13.64 8.18 12.03
N GLY A 133 -13.51 8.43 10.73
CA GLY A 133 -13.51 9.79 10.17
C GLY A 133 -12.20 10.57 10.39
N ILE A 134 -11.12 9.90 10.80
CA ILE A 134 -9.81 10.53 11.00
C ILE A 134 -9.23 10.99 9.67
N HIS A 135 -9.56 10.31 8.56
CA HIS A 135 -9.18 10.71 7.21
C HIS A 135 -10.19 10.29 6.15
N ASN A 136 -10.09 10.91 4.96
CA ASN A 136 -10.86 10.56 3.77
C ASN A 136 -9.99 10.09 2.59
N LYS A 137 -8.71 9.77 2.84
CA LYS A 137 -7.79 9.32 1.79
C LYS A 137 -8.32 8.04 1.13
N PRO A 138 -8.20 7.88 -0.20
CA PRO A 138 -8.52 6.64 -0.89
C PRO A 138 -7.69 5.47 -0.35
N ILE A 139 -8.32 4.30 -0.21
CA ILE A 139 -7.64 3.05 0.13
C ILE A 139 -7.92 2.07 -1.00
N ILE A 140 -6.88 1.54 -1.61
CA ILE A 140 -6.94 0.59 -2.72
C ILE A 140 -6.37 -0.74 -2.22
N ILE A 141 -7.20 -1.79 -2.21
CA ILE A 141 -6.77 -3.17 -1.92
C ILE A 141 -6.56 -3.88 -3.25
N PHE A 142 -5.32 -4.24 -3.56
CA PHE A 142 -4.99 -5.02 -4.75
C PHE A 142 -5.15 -6.52 -4.43
N ASN A 143 -6.32 -7.04 -4.75
CA ASN A 143 -6.69 -8.43 -4.48
C ASN A 143 -6.22 -9.38 -5.59
N PHE A 144 -4.93 -9.35 -5.91
CA PHE A 144 -4.31 -10.21 -6.90
C PHE A 144 -4.42 -11.68 -6.47
N GLU A 145 -4.82 -12.55 -7.40
CA GLU A 145 -5.02 -13.99 -7.14
C GLU A 145 -5.96 -14.27 -5.96
N ASN A 146 -6.89 -13.34 -5.69
CA ASN A 146 -7.82 -13.45 -4.57
C ASN A 146 -7.15 -13.54 -3.18
N TYR A 147 -5.90 -13.08 -3.06
CA TYR A 147 -5.10 -13.15 -1.84
C TYR A 147 -5.81 -12.57 -0.61
N TRP A 148 -6.51 -11.45 -0.77
CA TRP A 148 -7.20 -10.74 0.31
C TRP A 148 -8.63 -11.23 0.58
N ASN A 149 -9.11 -12.29 -0.08
CA ASN A 149 -10.48 -12.78 0.11
C ASN A 149 -10.81 -13.07 1.58
N ALA A 150 -9.90 -13.72 2.31
CA ALA A 150 -10.13 -14.04 3.74
C ALA A 150 -10.30 -12.78 4.59
N MET A 151 -9.49 -11.73 4.36
CA MET A 151 -9.61 -10.46 5.07
C MET A 151 -10.93 -9.74 4.71
N ILE A 152 -11.29 -9.71 3.44
CA ILE A 152 -12.54 -9.12 2.96
C ILE A 152 -13.73 -9.85 3.55
N GLU A 153 -13.68 -11.18 3.60
CA GLU A 153 -14.74 -12.01 4.18
C GLU A 153 -14.89 -11.78 5.70
N MET A 154 -13.77 -11.64 6.41
CA MET A 154 -13.78 -11.28 7.84
C MET A 154 -14.53 -9.97 8.08
N TYR A 155 -14.28 -8.93 7.28
CA TYR A 155 -15.00 -7.67 7.36
C TYR A 155 -16.49 -7.81 7.01
N ASN A 156 -16.82 -8.59 5.99
CA ASN A 156 -18.22 -8.87 5.62
C ASN A 156 -18.96 -9.60 6.75
N ASN A 157 -18.28 -10.55 7.42
CA ASN A 157 -18.83 -11.29 8.55
C ASN A 157 -19.05 -10.37 9.77
N ALA A 158 -18.12 -9.48 10.08
CA ALA A 158 -18.28 -8.48 11.13
C ALA A 158 -19.52 -7.59 10.84
N LYS A 159 -19.69 -7.13 9.61
CA LYS A 159 -20.87 -6.37 9.19
C LYS A 159 -22.17 -7.16 9.34
N LYS A 160 -22.18 -8.42 8.86
CA LYS A 160 -23.36 -9.31 8.94
C LYS A 160 -23.83 -9.53 10.38
N ASN A 161 -22.88 -9.65 11.30
CA ASN A 161 -23.15 -9.88 12.72
C ASN A 161 -23.26 -8.57 13.52
N LYS A 162 -23.31 -7.43 12.88
CA LYS A 162 -23.48 -6.09 13.50
C LYS A 162 -22.30 -5.68 14.42
N PHE A 163 -21.13 -6.26 14.26
CA PHE A 163 -19.90 -5.84 14.94
C PHE A 163 -19.14 -4.73 14.19
N GLY A 164 -19.54 -4.43 12.95
CA GLY A 164 -18.89 -3.42 12.12
C GLY A 164 -19.88 -2.38 11.58
N ASP A 165 -19.32 -1.28 11.07
CA ASP A 165 -20.09 -0.19 10.47
C ASP A 165 -20.81 -0.67 9.19
N LYS A 166 -22.00 -0.12 8.94
CA LYS A 166 -22.81 -0.40 7.75
C LYS A 166 -22.12 -0.01 6.44
N ASN A 167 -21.19 0.93 6.49
CA ASN A 167 -20.52 1.51 5.32
C ASN A 167 -19.14 0.89 4.99
N LEU A 168 -18.77 -0.23 5.57
CA LEU A 168 -17.44 -0.84 5.44
C LEU A 168 -17.02 -1.08 3.98
N GLN A 169 -17.96 -1.40 3.09
CA GLN A 169 -17.67 -1.60 1.65
C GLN A 169 -17.35 -0.32 0.88
N SER A 170 -17.73 0.85 1.41
CA SER A 170 -17.41 2.16 0.81
C SER A 170 -16.06 2.72 1.27
N VAL A 171 -15.43 2.09 2.26
CA VAL A 171 -14.19 2.57 2.89
C VAL A 171 -12.98 2.35 1.98
N TYR A 172 -12.97 1.24 1.24
CA TYR A 172 -11.87 0.89 0.33
C TYR A 172 -12.38 0.44 -1.04
N LYS A 173 -11.52 0.54 -2.04
CA LYS A 173 -11.77 0.00 -3.38
C LYS A 173 -10.91 -1.25 -3.58
N ILE A 174 -11.54 -2.32 -4.09
CA ILE A 174 -10.84 -3.54 -4.47
C ILE A 174 -10.54 -3.48 -5.97
N VAL A 175 -9.32 -3.80 -6.35
CA VAL A 175 -8.89 -4.05 -7.73
C VAL A 175 -8.27 -5.45 -7.81
N LYS A 176 -8.50 -6.16 -8.90
CA LYS A 176 -8.03 -7.55 -9.08
C LYS A 176 -6.99 -7.69 -10.16
N SER A 177 -6.90 -6.71 -11.06
CA SER A 177 -5.94 -6.72 -12.16
C SER A 177 -5.18 -5.39 -12.24
N PHE A 178 -4.07 -5.43 -12.97
CA PHE A 178 -3.30 -4.21 -13.25
C PHE A 178 -4.11 -3.20 -14.07
N GLU A 179 -4.93 -3.66 -14.97
CA GLU A 179 -5.81 -2.85 -15.82
C GLU A 179 -6.80 -2.08 -14.94
N GLU A 180 -7.48 -2.76 -14.01
CA GLU A 180 -8.39 -2.11 -13.05
C GLU A 180 -7.65 -1.08 -12.19
N PHE A 181 -6.42 -1.39 -11.75
CA PHE A 181 -5.59 -0.46 -10.98
C PHE A 181 -5.22 0.78 -11.78
N SER A 182 -4.73 0.61 -13.02
CA SER A 182 -4.27 1.72 -13.85
C SER A 182 -5.39 2.71 -14.21
N LEU A 183 -6.63 2.22 -14.38
CA LEU A 183 -7.81 3.04 -14.63
C LEU A 183 -8.17 3.99 -13.47
N LEU A 184 -7.63 3.79 -12.27
CA LEU A 184 -7.87 4.69 -11.15
C LEU A 184 -7.11 6.03 -11.26
N PHE A 185 -6.14 6.11 -12.16
CA PHE A 185 -5.24 7.27 -12.33
C PHE A 185 -5.46 8.02 -13.66
N ASN A 186 -6.42 7.56 -14.47
CA ASN A 186 -6.80 8.17 -15.75
C ASN A 186 -7.93 9.20 -15.66
#